data_1cc9aafd25f75b332cc9bdc48dc8ea1d
#
_entry.id   1cc9aafd25f75b332cc9bdc48dc8ea1d
#
_cell.length_a   1.000
_cell.length_b   1.000
_cell.length_c   1.000
_cell.angle_alpha   90.00
_cell.angle_beta   90.00
_cell.angle_gamma   90.00
#
_symmetry.space_group_name_H-M   'P 1'
#
loop_
_entity.id
_entity.type
_entity.pdbx_description
1 polymer ?
#
loop_
_entity_poly.entity_id
_entity_poly.type
_entity_poly.pdbx_seq_one_letter_code
_entity_poly.pdbx_strand_id
1 'polypeptide(L)'
;MRRRFEGTILALAVLLAAAPGAVLATTKSQTGLDPLAERVRHELVMLPFYNVFDHLTFNVEGENVTLMGEVTRPVLKSDAEAVVRRIPGVREVKNEIEVLPLSGFDDRIRLGVLRAVYGNSVLNRYALGAQPPIRIIVKNGNVTLEGVVASEMDRNVANLAANGVFGVFSVTNNLRLD
;
A
#
# COMPACT_ATOMS: atom_id res chain seq x y z
N MET A 1 39.18 -78.62 16.95
CA MET A 1 40.35 -78.42 16.09
C MET A 1 40.61 -76.92 16.00
N ARG A 2 41.71 -76.54 16.51
CA ARG A 2 42.54 -75.36 16.46
C ARG A 2 42.48 -74.66 15.08
N ARG A 3 42.41 -73.33 15.06
CA ARG A 3 43.56 -72.44 14.68
C ARG A 3 43.20 -70.99 14.92
N ARG A 4 44.04 -70.38 15.71
CA ARG A 4 44.28 -68.90 15.85
C ARG A 4 44.81 -68.40 14.53
N PHE A 5 44.52 -67.11 14.23
CA PHE A 5 45.48 -66.21 13.59
C PHE A 5 45.24 -64.83 14.00
N GLU A 6 46.31 -64.26 14.42
CA GLU A 6 46.49 -62.86 14.93
C GLU A 6 46.60 -61.84 13.80
N GLY A 7 46.30 -60.63 14.16
CA GLY A 7 47.15 -59.51 13.70
C GLY A 7 46.60 -58.67 12.57
N THR A 8 46.21 -57.49 12.82
CA THR A 8 47.03 -56.33 12.45
C THR A 8 46.19 -55.06 12.72
N ILE A 9 46.73 -54.23 13.61
CA ILE A 9 46.23 -52.88 13.88
C ILE A 9 46.60 -52.01 12.66
N LEU A 10 45.59 -51.46 11.96
CA LEU A 10 45.83 -50.43 10.97
C LEU A 10 45.19 -49.15 11.49
N ALA A 11 46.05 -48.25 11.91
CA ALA A 11 45.68 -46.89 12.28
C ALA A 11 45.14 -46.13 11.05
N LEU A 12 43.88 -45.81 11.06
CA LEU A 12 43.29 -44.95 10.03
C LEU A 12 43.26 -43.54 10.52
N ALA A 13 44.11 -42.68 9.93
CA ALA A 13 44.20 -41.27 10.17
C ALA A 13 42.84 -40.61 9.79
N VAL A 14 42.21 -39.97 10.77
CA VAL A 14 41.02 -39.13 10.57
C VAL A 14 41.47 -37.87 9.89
N LEU A 15 41.20 -37.71 8.62
CA LEU A 15 41.37 -36.50 7.87
C LEU A 15 40.17 -35.58 8.23
N LEU A 16 40.46 -34.55 9.04
CA LEU A 16 39.49 -33.51 9.41
C LEU A 16 39.30 -32.59 8.20
N ALA A 17 38.31 -32.84 7.36
CA ALA A 17 37.90 -31.96 6.30
C ALA A 17 37.22 -30.74 6.90
N ALA A 18 37.90 -29.61 6.91
CA ALA A 18 37.35 -28.29 7.24
C ALA A 18 36.28 -27.94 6.16
N ALA A 19 35.01 -28.00 6.52
CA ALA A 19 33.94 -27.44 5.71
C ALA A 19 34.05 -25.91 5.68
N PRO A 20 34.00 -25.26 4.50
CA PRO A 20 33.93 -23.81 4.45
C PRO A 20 32.62 -23.36 5.09
N GLY A 21 32.76 -22.46 6.08
CA GLY A 21 31.62 -21.89 6.80
C GLY A 21 30.61 -21.30 5.85
N ALA A 22 29.40 -21.84 5.86
CA ALA A 22 28.25 -21.18 5.28
C ALA A 22 28.05 -19.86 6.02
N VAL A 23 28.39 -18.75 5.36
CA VAL A 23 27.97 -17.43 5.78
C VAL A 23 26.44 -17.43 5.70
N LEU A 24 25.79 -17.62 6.83
CA LEU A 24 24.38 -17.34 6.97
C LEU A 24 24.20 -15.84 6.73
N ALA A 25 23.80 -15.51 5.51
CA ALA A 25 23.29 -14.17 5.23
C ALA A 25 22.10 -13.96 6.16
N THR A 26 22.34 -13.22 7.24
CA THR A 26 21.30 -12.76 8.15
C THR A 26 20.42 -11.83 7.33
N THR A 27 19.35 -12.35 6.78
CA THR A 27 18.25 -11.55 6.24
C THR A 27 17.68 -10.78 7.44
N LYS A 28 18.18 -9.57 7.63
CA LYS A 28 17.64 -8.62 8.58
C LYS A 28 16.22 -8.36 8.15
N SER A 29 15.28 -9.00 8.84
CA SER A 29 13.85 -8.71 8.73
C SER A 29 13.69 -7.26 9.20
N GLN A 30 13.76 -6.33 8.25
CA GLN A 30 13.50 -4.92 8.51
C GLN A 30 11.98 -4.78 8.61
N THR A 31 11.45 -4.83 9.82
CA THR A 31 10.09 -4.40 10.18
C THR A 31 9.99 -2.85 10.17
N GLY A 32 10.87 -2.18 9.44
CA GLY A 32 10.84 -0.76 9.17
C GLY A 32 10.53 -0.58 7.68
N LEU A 33 9.58 0.28 7.36
CA LEU A 33 9.34 0.70 5.97
C LEU A 33 10.66 1.16 5.37
N ASP A 34 10.88 0.87 4.09
CA ASP A 34 12.05 1.36 3.35
C ASP A 34 12.12 2.89 3.53
N PRO A 35 13.26 3.46 3.96
CA PRO A 35 13.41 4.91 4.13
C PRO A 35 13.04 5.70 2.87
N LEU A 36 13.18 5.11 1.69
CA LEU A 36 12.75 5.72 0.44
C LEU A 36 11.23 5.72 0.35
N ALA A 37 10.58 4.60 0.67
CA ALA A 37 9.12 4.49 0.67
C ALA A 37 8.47 5.48 1.64
N GLU A 38 9.06 5.70 2.83
CA GLU A 38 8.56 6.71 3.77
C GLU A 38 8.65 8.13 3.21
N ARG A 39 9.75 8.48 2.54
CA ARG A 39 9.90 9.79 1.91
C ARG A 39 8.89 9.98 0.77
N VAL A 40 8.73 8.97 -0.08
CA VAL A 40 7.73 9.00 -1.15
C VAL A 40 6.33 9.21 -0.58
N ARG A 41 5.95 8.45 0.44
CA ARG A 41 4.65 8.59 1.10
C ARG A 41 4.46 10.00 1.68
N HIS A 42 5.47 10.53 2.36
CA HIS A 42 5.43 11.88 2.92
C HIS A 42 5.15 12.94 1.85
N GLU A 43 5.92 12.94 0.76
CA GLU A 43 5.76 13.90 -0.32
C GLU A 43 4.38 13.81 -0.99
N LEU A 44 3.86 12.59 -1.19
CA LEU A 44 2.55 12.42 -1.81
C LEU A 44 1.39 12.92 -0.94
N VAL A 45 1.44 12.73 0.38
CA VAL A 45 0.37 13.21 1.28
C VAL A 45 0.43 14.71 1.51
N MET A 46 1.57 15.35 1.24
CA MET A 46 1.76 16.81 1.34
C MET A 46 1.40 17.56 0.06
N LEU A 47 0.99 16.86 -1.00
CA LEU A 47 0.63 17.49 -2.26
C LEU A 47 -0.51 18.49 -2.09
N PRO A 48 -0.40 19.71 -2.65
CA PRO A 48 -1.49 20.66 -2.71
C PRO A 48 -2.71 20.06 -3.42
N PHE A 49 -3.90 20.34 -2.94
CA PHE A 49 -5.18 19.86 -3.49
C PHE A 49 -5.46 18.36 -3.35
N TYR A 50 -4.53 17.55 -2.77
CA TYR A 50 -4.80 16.16 -2.45
C TYR A 50 -5.90 16.08 -1.39
N ASN A 51 -6.97 15.36 -1.69
CA ASN A 51 -8.16 15.36 -0.85
C ASN A 51 -8.81 13.95 -0.77
N VAL A 52 -9.94 13.85 -0.10
CA VAL A 52 -10.65 12.59 0.15
C VAL A 52 -11.13 11.87 -1.11
N PHE A 53 -11.23 12.56 -2.25
CA PHE A 53 -11.64 12.00 -3.53
C PHE A 53 -10.48 11.55 -4.42
N ASP A 54 -9.27 11.61 -3.88
CA ASP A 54 -8.05 11.18 -4.56
C ASP A 54 -7.43 10.02 -3.79
N HIS A 55 -6.92 9.03 -4.49
CA HIS A 55 -6.18 7.90 -3.94
C HIS A 55 -4.85 7.74 -4.66
N LEU A 56 -3.75 7.92 -3.94
CA LEU A 56 -2.40 7.73 -4.47
C LEU A 56 -1.74 6.56 -3.76
N THR A 57 -1.21 5.66 -4.56
CA THR A 57 -0.39 4.53 -4.12
C THR A 57 0.91 4.51 -4.90
N PHE A 58 1.88 3.76 -4.40
CA PHE A 58 3.16 3.61 -5.06
C PHE A 58 3.79 2.26 -4.74
N ASN A 59 4.68 1.83 -5.62
CA ASN A 59 5.60 0.71 -5.40
C ASN A 59 7.03 1.19 -5.55
N VAL A 60 7.94 0.73 -4.67
CA VAL A 60 9.37 1.05 -4.71
C VAL A 60 10.13 -0.24 -5.00
N GLU A 61 10.89 -0.26 -6.08
CA GLU A 61 11.75 -1.36 -6.48
C GLU A 61 13.20 -0.84 -6.63
N GLY A 62 13.97 -0.95 -5.55
CA GLY A 62 15.29 -0.33 -5.47
C GLY A 62 15.19 1.18 -5.56
N GLU A 63 15.72 1.78 -6.65
CA GLU A 63 15.68 3.23 -6.90
C GLU A 63 14.54 3.64 -7.86
N ASN A 64 13.72 2.70 -8.30
CA ASN A 64 12.61 2.96 -9.22
C ASN A 64 11.30 3.04 -8.45
N VAL A 65 10.48 4.05 -8.77
CA VAL A 65 9.18 4.27 -8.13
C VAL A 65 8.09 4.24 -9.19
N THR A 66 7.10 3.38 -8.99
CA THR A 66 5.87 3.38 -9.81
C THR A 66 4.76 4.04 -9.02
N LEU A 67 4.20 5.12 -9.54
CA LEU A 67 3.05 5.84 -8.97
C LEU A 67 1.77 5.32 -9.60
N MET A 68 0.76 5.06 -8.79
CA MET A 68 -0.53 4.50 -9.19
C MET A 68 -1.67 5.16 -8.42
N GLY A 69 -2.89 4.85 -8.81
CA GLY A 69 -4.12 5.31 -8.18
C GLY A 69 -4.89 6.30 -9.04
N GLU A 70 -5.88 6.94 -8.46
CA GLU A 70 -6.82 7.80 -9.16
C GLU A 70 -6.88 9.17 -8.53
N VAL A 71 -6.92 10.21 -9.37
CA VAL A 71 -7.01 11.61 -8.92
C VAL A 71 -8.09 12.36 -9.68
N THR A 72 -8.71 13.33 -9.01
CA THR A 72 -9.75 14.17 -9.61
C THR A 72 -9.17 15.31 -10.46
N ARG A 73 -7.90 15.66 -10.24
CA ARG A 73 -7.25 16.81 -10.90
C ARG A 73 -5.99 16.39 -11.67
N PRO A 74 -5.83 16.78 -12.94
CA PRO A 74 -4.63 16.46 -13.72
C PRO A 74 -3.33 16.98 -13.08
N VAL A 75 -3.39 18.12 -12.38
CA VAL A 75 -2.23 18.70 -11.70
C VAL A 75 -1.65 17.76 -10.63
N LEU A 76 -2.49 16.98 -9.92
CA LEU A 76 -2.01 16.01 -8.93
C LEU A 76 -1.16 14.91 -9.55
N LYS A 77 -1.49 14.47 -10.77
CA LYS A 77 -0.69 13.49 -11.50
C LYS A 77 0.70 14.03 -11.82
N SER A 78 0.78 15.26 -12.32
CA SER A 78 2.07 15.89 -12.67
C SER A 78 2.89 16.26 -11.45
N ASP A 79 2.24 16.77 -10.39
CA ASP A 79 2.91 17.18 -9.17
C ASP A 79 3.44 15.97 -8.39
N ALA A 80 2.68 14.87 -8.34
CA ALA A 80 3.14 13.61 -7.73
C ALA A 80 4.45 13.12 -8.37
N GLU A 81 4.51 13.11 -9.71
CA GLU A 81 5.74 12.73 -10.42
C GLU A 81 6.88 13.70 -10.14
N ALA A 82 6.60 15.00 -10.15
CA ALA A 82 7.60 16.04 -9.97
C ALA A 82 8.23 16.01 -8.56
N VAL A 83 7.44 15.80 -7.51
CA VAL A 83 7.95 15.73 -6.14
C VAL A 83 8.73 14.44 -5.91
N VAL A 84 8.24 13.30 -6.37
CA VAL A 84 8.91 12.01 -6.19
C VAL A 84 10.23 11.95 -6.95
N ARG A 85 10.30 12.50 -8.16
CA ARG A 85 11.55 12.57 -8.96
C ARG A 85 12.66 13.38 -8.27
N ARG A 86 12.32 14.29 -7.36
CA ARG A 86 13.29 15.10 -6.60
C ARG A 86 13.82 14.42 -5.35
N ILE A 87 13.24 13.29 -4.94
CA ILE A 87 13.65 12.58 -3.72
C ILE A 87 15.04 11.96 -3.95
N PRO A 88 16.04 12.23 -3.09
CA PRO A 88 17.34 11.59 -3.17
C PRO A 88 17.21 10.07 -3.07
N GLY A 89 17.79 9.35 -4.04
CA GLY A 89 17.71 7.88 -4.15
C GLY A 89 16.65 7.41 -5.15
N VAL A 90 15.85 8.28 -5.73
CA VAL A 90 14.95 7.96 -6.86
C VAL A 90 15.72 8.19 -8.16
N ARG A 91 15.79 7.14 -8.98
CA ARG A 91 16.41 7.17 -10.31
C ARG A 91 15.38 7.31 -11.41
N GLU A 92 14.28 6.58 -11.31
CA GLU A 92 13.23 6.55 -12.31
C GLU A 92 11.85 6.60 -11.65
N VAL A 93 10.93 7.37 -12.24
CA VAL A 93 9.54 7.44 -11.82
C VAL A 93 8.66 7.05 -13.00
N LYS A 94 7.90 5.96 -12.83
CA LYS A 94 6.84 5.56 -13.74
C LYS A 94 5.50 6.06 -13.20
N ASN A 95 4.81 6.90 -13.97
CA ASN A 95 3.56 7.53 -13.53
C ASN A 95 2.35 6.89 -14.22
N GLU A 96 1.70 5.97 -13.52
CA GLU A 96 0.48 5.27 -13.93
C GLU A 96 -0.79 5.82 -13.25
N ILE A 97 -0.71 7.00 -12.62
CA ILE A 97 -1.87 7.64 -12.00
C ILE A 97 -2.94 7.93 -13.07
N GLU A 98 -4.17 7.48 -12.81
CA GLU A 98 -5.32 7.80 -13.65
C GLU A 98 -5.94 9.14 -13.23
N VAL A 99 -6.26 9.98 -14.21
CA VAL A 99 -7.07 11.17 -13.98
C VAL A 99 -8.52 10.82 -14.25
N LEU A 100 -9.36 10.96 -13.23
CA LEU A 100 -10.79 10.66 -13.32
C LEU A 100 -11.49 11.61 -14.29
N PRO A 101 -12.46 11.12 -15.09
CA PRO A 101 -13.23 11.97 -15.99
C PRO A 101 -13.97 13.08 -15.25
N LEU A 102 -14.07 14.24 -15.88
CA LEU A 102 -14.93 15.32 -15.39
C LEU A 102 -16.40 14.89 -15.58
N SER A 103 -17.12 14.78 -14.48
CA SER A 103 -18.52 14.34 -14.48
C SER A 103 -19.29 14.98 -13.32
N GLY A 104 -20.21 15.87 -13.64
CA GLY A 104 -21.09 16.46 -12.63
C GLY A 104 -22.02 15.44 -11.97
N PHE A 105 -22.25 14.28 -12.60
CA PHE A 105 -22.98 13.17 -11.99
C PHE A 105 -22.10 12.51 -10.91
N ASP A 106 -20.86 12.17 -11.22
CA ASP A 106 -19.93 11.58 -10.26
C ASP A 106 -19.61 12.54 -9.11
N ASP A 107 -19.55 13.85 -9.36
CA ASP A 107 -19.33 14.85 -8.31
C ASP A 107 -20.46 14.88 -7.29
N ARG A 108 -21.73 14.73 -7.75
CA ARG A 108 -22.87 14.60 -6.82
C ARG A 108 -22.79 13.33 -5.99
N ILE A 109 -22.38 12.21 -6.60
CA ILE A 109 -22.18 10.94 -5.89
C ILE A 109 -21.03 11.10 -4.87
N ARG A 110 -19.87 11.67 -5.24
CA ARG A 110 -18.75 11.94 -4.32
C ARG A 110 -19.22 12.68 -3.08
N LEU A 111 -19.96 13.76 -3.26
CA LEU A 111 -20.50 14.55 -2.13
C LEU A 111 -21.57 13.81 -1.34
N GLY A 112 -22.40 13.01 -2.00
CA GLY A 112 -23.39 12.16 -1.35
C GLY A 112 -22.74 11.11 -0.45
N VAL A 113 -21.76 10.39 -1.00
CA VAL A 113 -21.02 9.35 -0.26
C VAL A 113 -20.19 9.97 0.87
N LEU A 114 -19.56 11.12 0.64
CA LEU A 114 -18.84 11.86 1.69
C LEU A 114 -19.75 12.13 2.90
N ARG A 115 -20.96 12.66 2.66
CA ARG A 115 -21.91 12.94 3.73
C ARG A 115 -22.43 11.66 4.39
N ALA A 116 -22.72 10.62 3.62
CA ALA A 116 -23.22 9.36 4.15
C ALA A 116 -22.19 8.63 5.02
N VAL A 117 -20.92 8.61 4.59
CA VAL A 117 -19.84 7.93 5.31
C VAL A 117 -19.41 8.75 6.53
N TYR A 118 -18.99 9.99 6.34
CA TYR A 118 -18.44 10.79 7.43
C TYR A 118 -19.48 11.44 8.35
N GLY A 119 -20.74 11.52 7.91
CA GLY A 119 -21.87 11.90 8.74
C GLY A 119 -22.47 10.75 9.57
N ASN A 120 -22.03 9.50 9.34
CA ASN A 120 -22.46 8.35 10.11
C ASN A 120 -21.85 8.40 11.53
N SER A 121 -22.66 8.12 12.56
CA SER A 121 -22.24 8.21 13.96
C SER A 121 -21.08 7.24 14.32
N VAL A 122 -20.97 6.12 13.62
CA VAL A 122 -19.86 5.16 13.82
C VAL A 122 -18.58 5.63 13.15
N LEU A 123 -18.68 6.29 11.99
CA LEU A 123 -17.54 6.62 11.14
C LEU A 123 -17.05 8.07 11.28
N ASN A 124 -17.82 8.94 11.96
CA ASN A 124 -17.49 10.37 12.09
C ASN A 124 -16.13 10.63 12.76
N ARG A 125 -15.64 9.69 13.57
CA ARG A 125 -14.29 9.74 14.15
C ARG A 125 -13.18 9.82 13.11
N TYR A 126 -13.39 9.27 11.92
CA TYR A 126 -12.45 9.32 10.81
C TYR A 126 -12.42 10.68 10.09
N ALA A 127 -13.39 11.55 10.36
CA ALA A 127 -13.43 12.91 9.81
C ALA A 127 -12.51 13.91 10.52
N LEU A 128 -11.96 13.55 11.69
CA LEU A 128 -11.25 14.48 12.59
C LEU A 128 -9.81 14.81 12.15
N GLY A 129 -9.25 14.08 11.20
CA GLY A 129 -7.89 14.28 10.72
C GLY A 129 -7.80 15.23 9.53
N ALA A 130 -6.63 15.84 9.33
CA ALA A 130 -6.35 16.64 8.13
C ALA A 130 -6.42 15.81 6.83
N GLN A 131 -6.13 14.52 6.94
CA GLN A 131 -6.22 13.54 5.86
C GLN A 131 -7.15 12.40 6.29
N PRO A 132 -8.44 12.47 5.93
CA PRO A 132 -9.39 11.41 6.26
C PRO A 132 -8.95 10.06 5.69
N PRO A 133 -8.94 8.95 6.48
CA PRO A 133 -8.36 7.68 6.05
C PRO A 133 -9.21 6.92 5.03
N ILE A 134 -10.52 7.19 4.95
CA ILE A 134 -11.41 6.56 3.97
C ILE A 134 -11.45 7.43 2.72
N ARG A 135 -10.89 6.96 1.62
CA ARG A 135 -10.91 7.63 0.31
C ARG A 135 -12.15 7.19 -0.47
N ILE A 136 -12.72 8.12 -1.23
CA ILE A 136 -13.96 7.92 -1.97
C ILE A 136 -13.68 8.19 -3.45
N ILE A 137 -13.45 7.15 -4.21
CA ILE A 137 -13.19 7.24 -5.65
C ILE A 137 -14.49 6.94 -6.38
N VAL A 138 -14.88 7.82 -7.29
CA VAL A 138 -16.10 7.64 -8.09
C VAL A 138 -15.79 7.80 -9.57
N LYS A 139 -16.15 6.77 -10.34
CA LYS A 139 -15.95 6.72 -11.78
C LYS A 139 -17.19 6.11 -12.45
N ASN A 140 -17.87 6.90 -13.28
CA ASN A 140 -19.08 6.48 -14.00
C ASN A 140 -20.18 5.90 -13.06
N GLY A 141 -20.39 6.52 -11.90
CA GLY A 141 -21.36 6.08 -10.90
C GLY A 141 -20.94 4.89 -10.04
N ASN A 142 -19.78 4.30 -10.29
CA ASN A 142 -19.20 3.25 -9.45
C ASN A 142 -18.32 3.86 -8.39
N VAL A 143 -18.53 3.45 -7.14
CA VAL A 143 -17.80 3.95 -5.97
C VAL A 143 -16.76 2.90 -5.56
N THR A 144 -15.53 3.34 -5.33
CA THR A 144 -14.50 2.54 -4.67
C THR A 144 -14.11 3.23 -3.36
N LEU A 145 -14.21 2.49 -2.26
CA LEU A 145 -13.74 2.93 -0.95
C LEU A 145 -12.33 2.35 -0.72
N GLU A 146 -11.36 3.23 -0.51
CA GLU A 146 -9.97 2.87 -0.27
C GLU A 146 -9.51 3.36 1.10
N GLY A 147 -8.50 2.73 1.69
CA GLY A 147 -7.88 3.18 2.93
C GLY A 147 -7.89 2.17 4.05
N VAL A 148 -7.89 2.68 5.30
CA VAL A 148 -7.74 1.85 6.50
C VAL A 148 -8.78 2.22 7.54
N VAL A 149 -9.38 1.22 8.18
CA VAL A 149 -10.35 1.37 9.27
C VAL A 149 -10.01 0.44 10.41
N ALA A 150 -10.47 0.77 11.62
CA ALA A 150 -10.10 0.03 12.83
C ALA A 150 -10.85 -1.30 13.00
N SER A 151 -11.96 -1.53 12.30
CA SER A 151 -12.76 -2.74 12.50
C SER A 151 -13.54 -3.16 11.25
N GLU A 152 -13.90 -4.46 11.22
CA GLU A 152 -14.82 -5.02 10.23
C GLU A 152 -16.19 -4.32 10.26
N MET A 153 -16.63 -3.91 11.45
CA MET A 153 -17.88 -3.16 11.58
C MET A 153 -17.80 -1.83 10.82
N ASP A 154 -16.71 -1.08 10.98
CA ASP A 154 -16.52 0.19 10.28
C ASP A 154 -16.49 -0.01 8.77
N ARG A 155 -15.79 -1.05 8.31
CA ARG A 155 -15.73 -1.44 6.90
C ARG A 155 -17.13 -1.71 6.34
N ASN A 156 -17.94 -2.48 7.07
CA ASN A 156 -19.29 -2.83 6.67
C ASN A 156 -20.25 -1.63 6.71
N VAL A 157 -20.14 -0.78 7.74
CA VAL A 157 -20.93 0.45 7.84
C VAL A 157 -20.60 1.41 6.72
N ALA A 158 -19.31 1.57 6.36
CA ALA A 158 -18.91 2.41 5.23
C ALA A 158 -19.49 1.90 3.90
N ASN A 159 -19.48 0.58 3.69
CA ASN A 159 -20.07 -0.04 2.52
C ASN A 159 -21.59 0.22 2.43
N LEU A 160 -22.32 0.00 3.54
CA LEU A 160 -23.76 0.23 3.59
C LEU A 160 -24.11 1.71 3.37
N ALA A 161 -23.35 2.62 4.00
CA ALA A 161 -23.54 4.06 3.84
C ALA A 161 -23.35 4.50 2.38
N ALA A 162 -22.31 4.01 1.71
CA ALA A 162 -22.05 4.33 0.31
C ALA A 162 -23.11 3.76 -0.63
N ASN A 163 -23.54 2.51 -0.43
CA ASN A 163 -24.59 1.86 -1.23
C ASN A 163 -25.94 2.56 -1.12
N GLY A 164 -26.22 3.22 0.00
CA GLY A 164 -27.49 3.95 0.21
C GLY A 164 -27.58 5.29 -0.54
N VAL A 165 -26.53 5.74 -1.22
CA VAL A 165 -26.49 7.04 -1.89
C VAL A 165 -27.15 6.96 -3.26
N PHE A 166 -28.07 7.88 -3.52
CA PHE A 166 -28.77 7.95 -4.81
C PHE A 166 -27.78 8.17 -5.97
N GLY A 167 -27.91 7.36 -7.02
CA GLY A 167 -27.10 7.41 -8.22
C GLY A 167 -25.86 6.51 -8.17
N VAL A 168 -25.57 5.85 -7.06
CA VAL A 168 -24.51 4.83 -6.97
C VAL A 168 -24.96 3.56 -7.71
N PHE A 169 -24.15 3.10 -8.67
CA PHE A 169 -24.40 1.86 -9.40
C PHE A 169 -23.82 0.64 -8.69
N SER A 170 -22.61 0.80 -8.15
CA SER A 170 -21.94 -0.26 -7.39
C SER A 170 -20.99 0.33 -6.35
N VAL A 171 -20.66 -0.44 -5.32
CA VAL A 171 -19.64 -0.11 -4.34
C VAL A 171 -18.63 -1.24 -4.26
N THR A 172 -17.36 -0.92 -4.53
CA THR A 172 -16.21 -1.78 -4.27
C THR A 172 -15.57 -1.31 -2.96
N ASN A 173 -15.47 -2.21 -1.99
CA ASN A 173 -14.95 -1.86 -0.67
C ASN A 173 -13.57 -2.50 -0.45
N ASN A 174 -12.53 -1.71 -0.67
CA ASN A 174 -11.12 -2.08 -0.50
C ASN A 174 -10.54 -1.58 0.84
N LEU A 175 -11.40 -1.19 1.79
CA LEU A 175 -10.96 -0.79 3.12
C LEU A 175 -10.25 -1.95 3.82
N ARG A 176 -9.04 -1.70 4.30
CA ARG A 176 -8.23 -2.65 5.07
C ARG A 176 -8.41 -2.40 6.56
N LEU A 177 -8.14 -3.40 7.35
CA LEU A 177 -8.08 -3.27 8.81
C LEU A 177 -6.68 -2.84 9.24
N ASP A 178 -6.63 -1.99 10.27
CA ASP A 178 -5.39 -1.52 10.89
C ASP A 178 -4.76 -2.64 11.72
#